data_47b508b5fb5e452253238e492cd799ea
#
_entry.id   47b508b5fb5e452253238e492cd799ea
#
_cell.length_a   1.000
_cell.length_b   1.000
_cell.length_c   1.000
_cell.angle_alpha   90.00
_cell.angle_beta   90.00
_cell.angle_gamma   90.00
#
_symmetry.space_group_name_H-M   'P 1'
#
loop_
_entity.id
_entity.type
_entity.pdbx_description
1 polymer ?
#
loop_
_entity_poly.entity_id
_entity_poly.type
_entity_poly.pdbx_seq_one_letter_code
_entity_poly.pdbx_strand_id
1 'polypeptide(L)'
;VSDLAAHYTRFRVADRLLLTGHSHQAWPDVALEGQVEAFDDAALEVDDKWGRAFAKADRVRAAYGELLGDPGGDIALGANTHELVVRFLSAVDITGRPKLVTTDGEFHTLRRQLGRLAEEFVRIVRVPAEPADTLAERLASEVDDRTAAVLVSSVLFETSRIVPGLGAVAAACERHGAELLVDAYHALGVVPFDFDGLADAWIVGGGYKYLQLGEGNCFLRLPAHAQQTRPVITGWFAEFDALADERDPTLVAYGPGATRFAGSTYDPTSHYRAARVLDFFAEQDLTPARLREISLHQNGVLASAFDELGLPDPVVTRDRDTPRERFAGFLSLVSPRAQEFQRVLAQRGVLTDSRGVHLRFGPAPYLRDDQLRAAIGVLGEIAT
;
A
#
# COMPACT_ATOMS: atom_id res chain seq x y z
N VAL A 1 -9.98 -8.44 23.79
CA VAL A 1 -8.85 -8.22 22.86
C VAL A 1 -7.64 -8.83 23.56
N SER A 2 -6.99 -9.86 22.98
CA SER A 2 -5.70 -10.32 23.47
C SER A 2 -4.76 -9.12 23.56
N ASP A 3 -3.89 -9.08 24.59
CA ASP A 3 -2.95 -7.96 24.75
C ASP A 3 -1.84 -8.04 23.68
N LEU A 4 -2.20 -7.64 22.45
CA LEU A 4 -1.24 -7.63 21.34
C LEU A 4 -0.01 -6.78 21.65
N ALA A 5 -0.14 -5.76 22.51
CA ALA A 5 0.98 -4.90 22.89
C ALA A 5 2.16 -5.68 23.49
N ALA A 6 1.90 -6.83 24.12
CA ALA A 6 2.95 -7.70 24.68
C ALA A 6 3.92 -8.27 23.63
N HIS A 7 3.54 -8.30 22.36
CA HIS A 7 4.38 -8.77 21.25
C HIS A 7 5.20 -7.67 20.58
N TYR A 8 5.15 -6.43 21.08
CA TYR A 8 5.84 -5.25 20.50
C TYR A 8 6.70 -4.54 21.55
N THR A 9 7.36 -5.31 22.41
CA THR A 9 8.09 -4.78 23.56
C THR A 9 9.25 -3.87 23.16
N ARG A 10 9.91 -4.18 22.04
CA ARG A 10 11.02 -3.37 21.51
C ARG A 10 10.57 -2.00 21.02
N PHE A 11 9.37 -1.89 20.49
CA PHE A 11 8.77 -0.62 20.08
C PHE A 11 8.09 0.11 21.23
N ARG A 12 7.91 -0.54 22.39
CA ARG A 12 7.31 0.04 23.59
C ARG A 12 5.93 0.65 23.32
N VAL A 13 5.12 -0.06 22.55
CA VAL A 13 3.81 0.45 22.08
C VAL A 13 2.83 0.67 23.24
N ALA A 14 2.99 -0.07 24.36
CA ALA A 14 2.16 0.07 25.56
C ALA A 14 2.29 1.47 26.22
N ASP A 15 3.47 2.12 26.07
CA ASP A 15 3.81 3.37 26.74
C ASP A 15 3.77 4.59 25.80
N ARG A 16 3.37 4.40 24.53
CA ARG A 16 3.49 5.43 23.49
C ARG A 16 2.16 5.65 22.79
N LEU A 17 1.93 6.88 22.33
CA LEU A 17 0.76 7.26 21.52
C LEU A 17 1.16 7.31 20.03
N LEU A 18 1.20 6.13 19.40
CA LEU A 18 1.66 5.94 18.02
C LEU A 18 0.48 5.95 17.05
N LEU A 19 0.05 7.13 16.61
CA LEU A 19 -1.08 7.32 15.68
C LEU A 19 -0.62 7.52 14.23
N THR A 20 0.52 6.94 13.86
CA THR A 20 1.06 6.96 12.49
C THR A 20 0.84 5.65 11.73
N GLY A 21 -0.09 4.80 12.18
CA GLY A 21 -0.29 3.46 11.64
C GLY A 21 -0.61 3.40 10.15
N HIS A 22 -1.20 4.45 9.60
CA HIS A 22 -1.42 4.60 8.16
C HIS A 22 -0.15 4.98 7.36
N SER A 23 0.91 5.34 8.05
CA SER A 23 2.23 5.61 7.46
C SER A 23 3.20 4.46 7.76
N HIS A 24 3.50 4.21 9.03
CA HIS A 24 4.33 3.10 9.48
C HIS A 24 3.76 2.55 10.79
N GLN A 25 3.67 1.23 10.88
CA GLN A 25 3.33 0.54 12.13
C GLN A 25 4.58 -0.05 12.78
N ALA A 26 4.52 -0.24 14.10
CA ALA A 26 5.52 -1.01 14.82
C ALA A 26 5.51 -2.46 14.32
N TRP A 27 6.69 -3.08 14.30
CA TRP A 27 6.84 -4.49 13.96
C TRP A 27 6.73 -5.34 15.24
N PRO A 28 6.11 -6.52 15.20
CA PRO A 28 6.16 -7.45 16.32
C PRO A 28 7.60 -7.90 16.58
N ASP A 29 7.91 -8.24 17.81
CA ASP A 29 9.28 -8.61 18.23
C ASP A 29 9.84 -9.79 17.43
N VAL A 30 8.98 -10.68 16.93
CA VAL A 30 9.35 -11.82 16.06
C VAL A 30 9.93 -11.36 14.70
N ALA A 31 9.73 -10.13 14.30
CA ALA A 31 10.36 -9.58 13.10
C ALA A 31 11.89 -9.63 13.17
N LEU A 32 12.47 -9.50 14.39
CA LEU A 32 13.89 -9.67 14.60
C LEU A 32 14.37 -11.09 14.37
N GLU A 33 13.56 -12.10 14.70
CA GLU A 33 13.89 -13.51 14.46
C GLU A 33 14.14 -13.76 12.96
N GLY A 34 13.25 -13.24 12.08
CA GLY A 34 13.45 -13.33 10.64
C GLY A 34 14.71 -12.61 10.14
N GLN A 35 15.08 -11.48 10.73
CA GLN A 35 16.34 -10.78 10.37
C GLN A 35 17.58 -11.57 10.80
N VAL A 36 17.54 -12.20 11.97
CA VAL A 36 18.63 -13.07 12.45
C VAL A 36 18.74 -14.30 11.56
N GLU A 37 17.63 -14.95 11.21
CA GLU A 37 17.61 -16.09 10.28
C GLU A 37 18.26 -15.73 8.93
N ALA A 38 17.97 -14.55 8.38
CA ALA A 38 18.61 -14.10 7.14
C ALA A 38 20.12 -13.95 7.26
N PHE A 39 20.61 -13.46 8.41
CA PHE A 39 22.03 -13.35 8.69
C PHE A 39 22.68 -14.73 8.84
N ASP A 40 22.04 -15.64 9.57
CA ASP A 40 22.56 -17.00 9.81
C ASP A 40 22.65 -17.80 8.51
N ASP A 41 21.63 -17.73 7.64
CA ASP A 41 21.66 -18.36 6.32
C ASP A 41 22.78 -17.78 5.44
N ALA A 42 22.96 -16.47 5.47
CA ALA A 42 24.05 -15.83 4.73
C ALA A 42 25.44 -16.22 5.29
N ALA A 43 25.58 -16.35 6.60
CA ALA A 43 26.83 -16.78 7.23
C ALA A 43 27.16 -18.25 6.94
N LEU A 44 26.13 -19.09 6.83
CA LEU A 44 26.30 -20.53 6.56
C LEU A 44 26.62 -20.79 5.08
N GLU A 45 25.91 -20.17 4.14
CA GLU A 45 25.89 -20.56 2.73
C GLU A 45 26.49 -19.53 1.79
N VAL A 46 26.74 -18.32 2.26
CA VAL A 46 27.34 -17.17 1.51
C VAL A 46 26.62 -16.94 0.17
N ASP A 47 27.08 -17.56 -0.90
CA ASP A 47 26.52 -17.41 -2.26
C ASP A 47 25.29 -18.32 -2.51
N ASP A 48 25.28 -19.51 -1.90
CA ASP A 48 24.20 -20.50 -2.08
C ASP A 48 22.92 -20.17 -1.28
N LYS A 49 22.91 -19.13 -0.45
CA LYS A 49 21.74 -18.69 0.37
C LYS A 49 20.48 -18.38 -0.43
N TRP A 50 20.59 -18.13 -1.74
CA TRP A 50 19.48 -17.67 -2.56
C TRP A 50 18.32 -18.64 -2.64
N GLY A 51 18.58 -19.97 -2.56
CA GLY A 51 17.49 -20.94 -2.50
C GLY A 51 16.55 -20.73 -1.32
N ARG A 52 17.12 -20.47 -0.12
CA ARG A 52 16.34 -20.17 1.10
C ARG A 52 15.68 -18.79 1.01
N ALA A 53 16.40 -17.80 0.51
CA ALA A 53 15.87 -16.45 0.34
C ALA A 53 14.65 -16.43 -0.60
N PHE A 54 14.69 -17.20 -1.70
CA PHE A 54 13.57 -17.32 -2.62
C PHE A 54 12.38 -18.04 -1.98
N ALA A 55 12.59 -19.05 -1.14
CA ALA A 55 11.50 -19.69 -0.41
C ALA A 55 10.77 -18.69 0.53
N LYS A 56 11.50 -17.77 1.17
CA LYS A 56 10.90 -16.69 1.97
C LYS A 56 10.13 -15.71 1.07
N ALA A 57 10.69 -15.35 -0.08
CA ALA A 57 9.99 -14.50 -1.07
C ALA A 57 8.69 -15.17 -1.56
N ASP A 58 8.69 -16.48 -1.82
CA ASP A 58 7.49 -17.25 -2.21
C ASP A 58 6.43 -17.26 -1.12
N ARG A 59 6.83 -17.38 0.15
CA ARG A 59 5.92 -17.26 1.29
C ARG A 59 5.24 -15.88 1.32
N VAL A 60 5.99 -14.80 1.00
CA VAL A 60 5.45 -13.44 0.92
C VAL A 60 4.52 -13.28 -0.28
N ARG A 61 4.85 -13.84 -1.45
CA ARG A 61 3.98 -13.84 -2.64
C ARG A 61 2.65 -14.52 -2.36
N ALA A 62 2.70 -15.72 -1.77
CA ALA A 62 1.50 -16.48 -1.40
C ALA A 62 0.59 -15.68 -0.48
N ALA A 63 1.15 -15.02 0.54
CA ALA A 63 0.38 -14.19 1.46
C ALA A 63 -0.29 -12.98 0.76
N TYR A 64 0.41 -12.31 -0.16
CA TYR A 64 -0.22 -11.25 -0.94
C TYR A 64 -1.34 -11.77 -1.84
N GLY A 65 -1.17 -12.95 -2.45
CA GLY A 65 -2.25 -13.58 -3.21
C GLY A 65 -3.49 -13.84 -2.35
N GLU A 66 -3.32 -14.41 -1.15
CA GLU A 66 -4.41 -14.62 -0.20
C GLU A 66 -5.09 -13.31 0.24
N LEU A 67 -4.29 -12.27 0.57
CA LEU A 67 -4.79 -10.97 0.99
C LEU A 67 -5.56 -10.24 -0.11
N LEU A 68 -5.23 -10.47 -1.37
CA LEU A 68 -5.91 -9.92 -2.54
C LEU A 68 -7.16 -10.71 -2.94
N GLY A 69 -7.38 -11.92 -2.38
CA GLY A 69 -8.42 -12.81 -2.83
C GLY A 69 -8.10 -13.53 -4.16
N ASP A 70 -6.82 -13.57 -4.53
CA ASP A 70 -6.28 -14.23 -5.72
C ASP A 70 -5.19 -15.25 -5.32
N PRO A 71 -5.55 -16.34 -4.59
CA PRO A 71 -4.61 -17.34 -4.16
C PRO A 71 -3.97 -18.03 -5.38
N GLY A 72 -2.65 -17.97 -5.48
CA GLY A 72 -1.90 -18.44 -6.65
C GLY A 72 -1.75 -17.39 -7.76
N GLY A 73 -2.17 -16.17 -7.51
CA GLY A 73 -1.94 -15.02 -8.42
C GLY A 73 -0.45 -14.79 -8.70
N ASP A 74 -0.17 -14.28 -9.88
CA ASP A 74 1.19 -14.05 -10.37
C ASP A 74 1.73 -12.73 -9.81
N ILE A 75 2.68 -12.79 -8.87
CA ILE A 75 3.13 -11.65 -8.05
C ILE A 75 4.63 -11.43 -8.18
N ALA A 76 5.03 -10.28 -8.69
CA ALA A 76 6.39 -9.77 -8.61
C ALA A 76 6.61 -9.02 -7.28
N LEU A 77 7.80 -9.18 -6.69
CA LEU A 77 8.23 -8.42 -5.52
C LEU A 77 9.22 -7.32 -5.93
N GLY A 78 9.24 -6.25 -5.14
CA GLY A 78 10.19 -5.15 -5.29
C GLY A 78 10.46 -4.44 -3.97
N ALA A 79 11.59 -3.73 -3.91
CA ALA A 79 11.97 -3.02 -2.69
C ALA A 79 10.99 -1.88 -2.34
N ASN A 80 10.35 -1.30 -3.34
CA ASN A 80 9.39 -0.20 -3.16
C ASN A 80 8.43 -0.11 -4.35
N THR A 81 7.28 0.56 -4.16
CA THR A 81 6.29 0.75 -5.22
C THR A 81 6.79 1.62 -6.37
N HIS A 82 7.76 2.51 -6.11
CA HIS A 82 8.35 3.33 -7.18
C HIS A 82 8.95 2.47 -8.30
N GLU A 83 9.77 1.49 -7.93
CA GLU A 83 10.38 0.57 -8.92
C GLU A 83 9.33 -0.27 -9.64
N LEU A 84 8.32 -0.78 -8.93
CA LEU A 84 7.27 -1.60 -9.52
C LEU A 84 6.41 -0.81 -10.51
N VAL A 85 6.07 0.44 -10.18
CA VAL A 85 5.36 1.33 -11.11
C VAL A 85 6.22 1.68 -12.33
N VAL A 86 7.53 1.90 -12.18
CA VAL A 86 8.43 2.10 -13.32
C VAL A 86 8.44 0.88 -14.23
N ARG A 87 8.50 -0.33 -13.66
CA ARG A 87 8.44 -1.59 -14.43
C ARG A 87 7.10 -1.75 -15.14
N PHE A 88 5.98 -1.48 -14.45
CA PHE A 88 4.64 -1.45 -15.05
C PHE A 88 4.59 -0.47 -16.23
N LEU A 89 4.98 0.78 -16.04
CA LEU A 89 4.96 1.80 -17.10
C LEU A 89 5.86 1.43 -18.30
N SER A 90 6.94 0.69 -18.04
CA SER A 90 7.82 0.21 -19.12
C SER A 90 7.23 -0.97 -19.90
N ALA A 91 6.17 -1.59 -19.39
CA ALA A 91 5.46 -2.70 -20.02
C ALA A 91 4.23 -2.25 -20.83
N VAL A 92 3.77 -1.02 -20.58
CA VAL A 92 2.59 -0.43 -21.22
C VAL A 92 3.00 0.32 -22.48
N ASP A 93 2.20 0.23 -23.54
CA ASP A 93 2.45 0.96 -24.80
C ASP A 93 2.11 2.45 -24.69
N ILE A 94 2.92 3.19 -23.93
CA ILE A 94 2.79 4.64 -23.77
C ILE A 94 3.28 5.42 -25.00
N THR A 95 3.96 4.77 -25.93
CA THR A 95 4.45 5.39 -27.18
C THR A 95 3.37 5.39 -28.24
N GLY A 96 2.71 4.27 -28.46
CA GLY A 96 1.59 4.14 -29.41
C GLY A 96 0.29 4.78 -28.86
N ARG A 97 0.13 4.83 -27.55
CA ARG A 97 -1.06 5.33 -26.86
C ARG A 97 -0.66 6.34 -25.76
N PRO A 98 -0.34 7.58 -26.12
CA PRO A 98 0.34 8.53 -25.22
C PRO A 98 -0.61 9.24 -24.25
N LYS A 99 -1.63 8.57 -23.74
CA LYS A 99 -2.56 9.08 -22.73
C LYS A 99 -2.59 8.17 -21.51
N LEU A 100 -2.39 8.75 -20.33
CA LEU A 100 -2.61 8.11 -19.04
C LEU A 100 -3.68 8.88 -18.26
N VAL A 101 -4.56 8.15 -17.58
CA VAL A 101 -5.61 8.71 -16.73
C VAL A 101 -5.28 8.41 -15.27
N THR A 102 -5.46 9.37 -14.40
CA THR A 102 -5.19 9.24 -12.96
C THR A 102 -6.04 10.24 -12.18
N THR A 103 -5.80 10.34 -10.87
CA THR A 103 -6.48 11.33 -10.02
C THR A 103 -5.53 12.42 -9.54
N ASP A 104 -6.07 13.51 -9.03
CA ASP A 104 -5.29 14.52 -8.30
C ASP A 104 -5.00 14.10 -6.84
N GLY A 105 -5.66 13.04 -6.35
CA GLY A 105 -5.51 12.46 -5.01
C GLY A 105 -4.49 11.32 -4.91
N GLU A 106 -3.60 11.13 -5.90
CA GLU A 106 -2.61 10.06 -5.86
C GLU A 106 -1.41 10.40 -4.97
N PHE A 107 -0.82 9.33 -4.37
CA PHE A 107 0.37 9.49 -3.55
C PHE A 107 1.56 10.07 -4.34
N HIS A 108 2.45 10.73 -3.64
CA HIS A 108 3.58 11.49 -4.20
C HIS A 108 4.41 10.74 -5.24
N THR A 109 4.57 9.43 -5.11
CA THR A 109 5.31 8.59 -6.06
C THR A 109 4.66 8.63 -7.44
N LEU A 110 3.37 8.27 -7.52
CA LEU A 110 2.62 8.31 -8.79
C LEU A 110 2.54 9.74 -9.34
N ARG A 111 2.17 10.69 -8.48
CA ARG A 111 2.05 12.10 -8.87
C ARG A 111 3.33 12.63 -9.52
N ARG A 112 4.52 12.32 -8.96
CA ARG A 112 5.81 12.79 -9.51
C ARG A 112 6.20 12.06 -10.77
N GLN A 113 6.06 10.73 -10.84
CA GLN A 113 6.38 9.96 -12.05
C GLN A 113 5.51 10.43 -13.24
N LEU A 114 4.19 10.48 -13.04
CA LEU A 114 3.27 10.90 -14.09
C LEU A 114 3.45 12.39 -14.43
N GLY A 115 3.71 13.25 -13.45
CA GLY A 115 4.03 14.66 -13.68
C GLY A 115 5.25 14.84 -14.56
N ARG A 116 6.33 14.06 -14.32
CA ARG A 116 7.53 14.14 -15.14
C ARG A 116 7.33 13.61 -16.56
N LEU A 117 6.55 12.54 -16.72
CA LEU A 117 6.16 12.02 -18.04
C LEU A 117 5.34 13.04 -18.84
N ALA A 118 4.49 13.83 -18.16
CA ALA A 118 3.72 14.89 -18.81
C ALA A 118 4.56 16.04 -19.38
N GLU A 119 5.76 16.28 -18.82
CA GLU A 119 6.70 17.27 -19.33
C GLU A 119 7.41 16.82 -20.62
N GLU A 120 7.34 15.54 -20.97
CA GLU A 120 7.99 14.96 -22.15
C GLU A 120 6.97 14.76 -23.30
N PHE A 121 6.27 13.62 -23.31
CA PHE A 121 5.44 13.23 -24.45
C PHE A 121 4.08 12.60 -24.06
N VAL A 122 3.80 12.41 -22.76
CA VAL A 122 2.60 11.70 -22.31
C VAL A 122 1.52 12.72 -21.88
N ARG A 123 0.33 12.57 -22.40
CA ARG A 123 -0.84 13.32 -21.92
C ARG A 123 -1.36 12.72 -20.63
N ILE A 124 -1.27 13.42 -19.52
CA ILE A 124 -1.85 12.99 -18.24
C ILE A 124 -3.18 13.69 -18.02
N VAL A 125 -4.27 12.93 -17.95
CA VAL A 125 -5.59 13.37 -17.53
C VAL A 125 -5.74 13.13 -16.04
N ARG A 126 -5.98 14.21 -15.27
CA ARG A 126 -6.20 14.13 -13.82
C ARG A 126 -7.65 14.39 -13.50
N VAL A 127 -8.33 13.37 -13.00
CA VAL A 127 -9.71 13.46 -12.53
C VAL A 127 -9.69 13.90 -11.07
N PRO A 128 -10.51 14.87 -10.64
CA PRO A 128 -10.63 15.20 -9.22
C PRO A 128 -10.95 13.96 -8.38
N ALA A 129 -10.20 13.72 -7.30
CA ALA A 129 -10.40 12.55 -6.45
C ALA A 129 -11.74 12.60 -5.70
N GLU A 130 -12.18 13.80 -5.34
CA GLU A 130 -13.46 13.99 -4.67
C GLU A 130 -14.58 14.42 -5.65
N PRO A 131 -15.82 14.00 -5.42
CA PRO A 131 -16.25 13.03 -4.41
C PRO A 131 -15.83 11.61 -4.76
N ALA A 132 -15.33 10.85 -3.78
CA ALA A 132 -14.81 9.50 -3.98
C ALA A 132 -15.87 8.50 -4.50
N ASP A 133 -17.14 8.70 -4.12
CA ASP A 133 -18.25 7.81 -4.47
C ASP A 133 -18.56 7.75 -5.99
N THR A 134 -18.20 8.79 -6.75
CA THR A 134 -18.39 8.85 -8.21
C THR A 134 -17.07 8.79 -8.98
N LEU A 135 -15.94 8.61 -8.28
CA LEU A 135 -14.62 8.68 -8.89
C LEU A 135 -14.42 7.61 -9.97
N ALA A 136 -14.85 6.37 -9.71
CA ALA A 136 -14.72 5.28 -10.67
C ALA A 136 -15.45 5.57 -12.00
N GLU A 137 -16.66 6.11 -11.94
CA GLU A 137 -17.44 6.50 -13.13
C GLU A 137 -16.75 7.61 -13.91
N ARG A 138 -16.23 8.64 -13.20
CA ARG A 138 -15.51 9.75 -13.82
C ARG A 138 -14.20 9.31 -14.47
N LEU A 139 -13.45 8.38 -13.85
CA LEU A 139 -12.27 7.76 -14.45
C LEU A 139 -12.63 6.96 -15.69
N ALA A 140 -13.66 6.11 -15.61
CA ALA A 140 -14.12 5.29 -16.73
C ALA A 140 -14.54 6.13 -17.94
N SER A 141 -15.16 7.31 -17.72
CA SER A 141 -15.56 8.22 -18.80
C SER A 141 -14.38 8.89 -19.54
N GLU A 142 -13.20 8.93 -18.92
CA GLU A 142 -11.99 9.45 -19.52
C GLU A 142 -11.20 8.43 -20.35
N VAL A 143 -11.58 7.15 -20.31
CA VAL A 143 -10.89 6.09 -21.08
C VAL A 143 -11.32 6.11 -22.53
N ASP A 144 -10.36 6.16 -23.44
CA ASP A 144 -10.56 6.09 -24.90
C ASP A 144 -9.45 5.26 -25.59
N ASP A 145 -9.53 5.10 -26.90
CA ASP A 145 -8.58 4.30 -27.68
C ASP A 145 -7.13 4.83 -27.66
N ARG A 146 -6.90 6.04 -27.16
CA ARG A 146 -5.58 6.63 -26.97
C ARG A 146 -5.05 6.39 -25.56
N THR A 147 -5.86 5.86 -24.64
CA THR A 147 -5.49 5.61 -23.25
C THR A 147 -4.62 4.36 -23.17
N ALA A 148 -3.39 4.49 -22.72
CA ALA A 148 -2.50 3.37 -22.45
C ALA A 148 -2.82 2.72 -21.11
N ALA A 149 -3.05 3.54 -20.05
CA ALA A 149 -3.40 3.02 -18.74
C ALA A 149 -4.19 4.03 -17.89
N VAL A 150 -4.93 3.48 -16.93
CA VAL A 150 -5.48 4.19 -15.77
C VAL A 150 -4.71 3.78 -14.53
N LEU A 151 -4.32 4.75 -13.68
CA LEU A 151 -3.63 4.50 -12.41
C LEU A 151 -4.44 5.17 -11.29
N VAL A 152 -4.91 4.39 -10.32
CA VAL A 152 -5.79 4.88 -9.25
C VAL A 152 -5.54 4.14 -7.93
N SER A 153 -5.60 4.88 -6.82
CA SER A 153 -5.57 4.31 -5.48
C SER A 153 -6.96 3.79 -5.08
N SER A 154 -7.04 2.59 -4.50
CA SER A 154 -8.29 2.03 -3.95
C SER A 154 -8.73 2.73 -2.66
N VAL A 155 -7.80 3.43 -1.99
CA VAL A 155 -8.05 4.26 -0.82
C VAL A 155 -7.25 5.56 -0.95
N LEU A 156 -7.93 6.70 -0.86
CA LEU A 156 -7.32 8.02 -0.93
C LEU A 156 -6.46 8.31 0.30
N PHE A 157 -5.19 8.63 0.09
CA PHE A 157 -4.21 8.71 1.18
C PHE A 157 -4.37 9.93 2.09
N GLU A 158 -5.05 10.99 1.67
CA GLU A 158 -5.29 12.18 2.49
C GLU A 158 -6.52 12.03 3.38
N THR A 159 -7.60 11.44 2.84
CA THR A 159 -8.92 11.40 3.47
C THR A 159 -9.28 10.05 4.06
N SER A 160 -8.54 8.96 3.74
CA SER A 160 -8.90 7.58 4.08
C SER A 160 -10.16 7.06 3.35
N ARG A 161 -10.72 7.82 2.39
CA ARG A 161 -11.91 7.40 1.65
C ARG A 161 -11.59 6.20 0.76
N ILE A 162 -12.43 5.18 0.86
CA ILE A 162 -12.42 4.02 -0.03
C ILE A 162 -13.07 4.44 -1.35
N VAL A 163 -12.43 4.12 -2.46
CA VAL A 163 -12.96 4.34 -3.80
C VAL A 163 -13.78 3.12 -4.23
N PRO A 164 -15.11 3.23 -4.30
CA PRO A 164 -15.94 2.11 -4.71
C PRO A 164 -15.97 1.96 -6.23
N GLY A 165 -16.35 0.76 -6.70
CA GLY A 165 -16.74 0.53 -8.09
C GLY A 165 -15.59 0.52 -9.10
N LEU A 166 -14.35 0.23 -8.69
CA LEU A 166 -13.18 0.17 -9.58
C LEU A 166 -13.34 -0.87 -10.71
N GLY A 167 -14.21 -1.88 -10.56
CA GLY A 167 -14.58 -2.79 -11.64
C GLY A 167 -15.17 -2.08 -12.87
N ALA A 168 -15.84 -0.93 -12.70
CA ALA A 168 -16.31 -0.13 -13.84
C ALA A 168 -15.14 0.49 -14.63
N VAL A 169 -14.05 0.87 -13.96
CA VAL A 169 -12.82 1.34 -14.60
C VAL A 169 -12.14 0.19 -15.35
N ALA A 170 -12.07 -0.99 -14.73
CA ALA A 170 -11.52 -2.19 -15.38
C ALA A 170 -12.28 -2.53 -16.66
N ALA A 171 -13.62 -2.55 -16.62
CA ALA A 171 -14.44 -2.78 -17.80
C ALA A 171 -14.29 -1.70 -18.88
N ALA A 172 -14.03 -0.44 -18.52
CA ALA A 172 -13.73 0.61 -19.48
C ALA A 172 -12.34 0.40 -20.11
N CYS A 173 -11.34 0.03 -19.32
CA CYS A 173 -10.01 -0.30 -19.81
C CYS A 173 -10.04 -1.48 -20.78
N GLU A 174 -10.73 -2.56 -20.45
CA GLU A 174 -10.89 -3.73 -21.30
C GLU A 174 -11.48 -3.36 -22.68
N ARG A 175 -12.58 -2.59 -22.70
CA ARG A 175 -13.23 -2.17 -23.96
C ARG A 175 -12.32 -1.39 -24.89
N HIS A 176 -11.38 -0.63 -24.33
CA HIS A 176 -10.48 0.22 -25.10
C HIS A 176 -9.05 -0.36 -25.19
N GLY A 177 -8.81 -1.55 -24.64
CA GLY A 177 -7.49 -2.19 -24.60
C GLY A 177 -6.46 -1.37 -23.80
N ALA A 178 -6.89 -0.65 -22.78
CA ALA A 178 -6.03 0.07 -21.84
C ALA A 178 -5.73 -0.82 -20.62
N GLU A 179 -4.63 -0.54 -19.92
CA GLU A 179 -4.30 -1.22 -18.66
C GLU A 179 -4.91 -0.48 -17.46
N LEU A 180 -5.23 -1.22 -16.39
CA LEU A 180 -5.60 -0.64 -15.10
C LEU A 180 -4.57 -1.02 -14.04
N LEU A 181 -3.98 -0.03 -13.37
CA LEU A 181 -3.15 -0.22 -12.18
C LEU A 181 -3.90 0.32 -10.95
N VAL A 182 -4.18 -0.56 -10.00
CA VAL A 182 -4.79 -0.21 -8.70
C VAL A 182 -3.71 -0.20 -7.62
N ASP A 183 -3.57 0.94 -6.92
CA ASP A 183 -2.73 1.03 -5.72
C ASP A 183 -3.55 0.64 -4.49
N ALA A 184 -3.23 -0.52 -3.91
CA ALA A 184 -3.88 -1.09 -2.73
C ALA A 184 -3.14 -0.78 -1.41
N TYR A 185 -2.15 0.12 -1.43
CA TYR A 185 -1.23 0.33 -0.30
C TYR A 185 -1.93 0.76 0.99
N HIS A 186 -3.00 1.54 0.90
CA HIS A 186 -3.81 1.99 2.04
C HIS A 186 -5.03 1.10 2.33
N ALA A 187 -5.23 0.03 1.56
CA ALA A 187 -6.32 -0.93 1.76
C ALA A 187 -5.86 -2.17 2.54
N LEU A 188 -4.78 -2.84 2.08
CA LEU A 188 -4.36 -4.13 2.64
C LEU A 188 -4.03 -4.04 4.13
N GLY A 189 -4.65 -4.94 4.91
CA GLY A 189 -4.51 -5.02 6.36
C GLY A 189 -5.52 -4.18 7.16
N VAL A 190 -6.38 -3.37 6.49
CA VAL A 190 -7.46 -2.61 7.17
C VAL A 190 -8.79 -2.63 6.44
N VAL A 191 -8.77 -2.94 5.14
CA VAL A 191 -9.96 -3.18 4.32
C VAL A 191 -9.76 -4.52 3.65
N PRO A 192 -10.67 -5.49 3.77
CA PRO A 192 -10.66 -6.67 2.93
C PRO A 192 -10.65 -6.21 1.47
N PHE A 193 -9.72 -6.71 0.68
CA PHE A 193 -9.60 -6.28 -0.71
C PHE A 193 -10.74 -6.91 -1.53
N ASP A 194 -11.52 -6.07 -2.18
CA ASP A 194 -12.56 -6.52 -3.11
C ASP A 194 -11.94 -6.74 -4.49
N PHE A 195 -11.76 -8.01 -4.84
CA PHE A 195 -11.16 -8.43 -6.11
C PHE A 195 -12.20 -8.56 -7.24
N ASP A 196 -13.48 -8.43 -6.92
CA ASP A 196 -14.55 -8.57 -7.92
C ASP A 196 -14.45 -7.50 -9.01
N GLY A 197 -14.45 -7.95 -10.27
CA GLY A 197 -14.26 -7.10 -11.43
C GLY A 197 -12.82 -6.55 -11.61
N LEU A 198 -11.82 -7.02 -10.84
CA LEU A 198 -10.42 -6.59 -10.95
C LEU A 198 -9.46 -7.70 -11.41
N ALA A 199 -9.96 -8.82 -11.90
CA ALA A 199 -9.13 -9.94 -12.36
C ALA A 199 -8.12 -9.52 -13.45
N ASP A 200 -8.51 -8.59 -14.32
CA ASP A 200 -7.67 -8.06 -15.40
C ASP A 200 -6.91 -6.77 -15.02
N ALA A 201 -6.94 -6.38 -13.75
CA ALA A 201 -6.18 -5.24 -13.27
C ALA A 201 -4.80 -5.66 -12.73
N TRP A 202 -3.81 -4.81 -12.94
CA TRP A 202 -2.57 -4.83 -12.16
C TRP A 202 -2.84 -4.24 -10.79
N ILE A 203 -2.26 -4.84 -9.74
CA ILE A 203 -2.41 -4.33 -8.38
C ILE A 203 -1.04 -4.14 -7.77
N VAL A 204 -0.77 -2.94 -7.27
CA VAL A 204 0.49 -2.60 -6.59
C VAL A 204 0.22 -2.26 -5.13
N GLY A 205 1.16 -2.61 -4.25
CA GLY A 205 1.07 -2.29 -2.84
C GLY A 205 2.32 -2.69 -2.08
N GLY A 206 2.22 -2.75 -0.77
CA GLY A 206 3.33 -3.17 0.08
C GLY A 206 2.94 -3.32 1.55
N GLY A 207 3.88 -3.81 2.36
CA GLY A 207 3.60 -4.31 3.69
C GLY A 207 4.03 -3.46 4.87
N TYR A 208 4.74 -2.34 4.71
CA TYR A 208 5.27 -1.60 5.87
C TYR A 208 4.23 -0.79 6.65
N LYS A 209 3.03 -0.58 6.08
CA LYS A 209 1.94 0.10 6.77
C LYS A 209 1.20 -0.89 7.69
N TYR A 210 0.00 -1.25 7.32
CA TYR A 210 -0.93 -2.03 8.17
C TYR A 210 -0.52 -3.50 8.34
N LEU A 211 0.26 -4.07 7.41
CA LEU A 211 0.74 -5.45 7.52
C LEU A 211 2.00 -5.60 8.37
N GLN A 212 2.62 -4.49 8.80
CA GLN A 212 3.76 -4.47 9.75
C GLN A 212 5.01 -5.23 9.26
N LEU A 213 5.13 -5.48 7.95
CA LEU A 213 6.22 -6.25 7.38
C LEU A 213 7.55 -5.48 7.33
N GLY A 214 7.53 -4.18 7.63
CA GLY A 214 8.64 -3.26 7.41
C GLY A 214 8.87 -3.00 5.90
N GLU A 215 9.84 -2.18 5.59
CA GLU A 215 10.20 -1.76 4.23
C GLU A 215 10.77 -2.94 3.42
N GLY A 216 10.80 -2.80 2.10
CA GLY A 216 11.39 -3.79 1.19
C GLY A 216 10.42 -4.89 0.72
N ASN A 217 9.16 -4.81 1.10
CA ASN A 217 8.13 -5.82 0.79
C ASN A 217 6.99 -5.19 0.00
N CYS A 218 7.28 -4.72 -1.20
CA CYS A 218 6.27 -4.26 -2.13
C CYS A 218 6.01 -5.33 -3.20
N PHE A 219 4.82 -5.31 -3.76
CA PHE A 219 4.38 -6.27 -4.75
C PHE A 219 3.71 -5.60 -5.94
N LEU A 220 3.74 -6.30 -7.07
CA LEU A 220 2.95 -6.05 -8.27
C LEU A 220 2.28 -7.37 -8.65
N ARG A 221 0.96 -7.43 -8.55
CA ARG A 221 0.14 -8.54 -9.05
C ARG A 221 -0.14 -8.31 -10.52
N LEU A 222 0.09 -9.33 -11.32
CA LEU A 222 -0.09 -9.33 -12.77
C LEU A 222 -1.44 -9.95 -13.14
N PRO A 223 -2.21 -9.35 -14.06
CA PRO A 223 -3.35 -10.04 -14.68
C PRO A 223 -2.88 -11.15 -15.63
N ALA A 224 -3.76 -12.10 -15.93
CA ALA A 224 -3.42 -13.27 -16.74
C ALA A 224 -2.86 -12.91 -18.14
N HIS A 225 -3.40 -11.87 -18.78
CA HIS A 225 -2.91 -11.43 -20.09
C HIS A 225 -1.48 -10.85 -20.05
N ALA A 226 -1.01 -10.41 -18.91
CA ALA A 226 0.31 -9.79 -18.74
C ALA A 226 1.45 -10.80 -18.60
N GLN A 227 1.17 -12.09 -18.50
CA GLN A 227 2.19 -13.14 -18.31
C GLN A 227 3.20 -13.24 -19.48
N GLN A 228 2.86 -12.72 -20.66
CA GLN A 228 3.75 -12.66 -21.83
C GLN A 228 4.32 -11.27 -22.08
N THR A 229 3.96 -10.29 -21.26
CA THR A 229 4.43 -8.90 -21.41
C THR A 229 5.95 -8.80 -21.20
N ARG A 230 6.59 -7.92 -21.96
CA ARG A 230 8.06 -7.72 -21.93
C ARG A 230 8.36 -6.28 -21.48
N PRO A 231 8.56 -6.01 -20.18
CA PRO A 231 8.89 -4.67 -19.71
C PRO A 231 10.22 -4.20 -20.32
N VAL A 232 10.27 -2.97 -20.81
CA VAL A 232 11.49 -2.39 -21.41
C VAL A 232 12.57 -2.14 -20.36
N ILE A 233 12.16 -1.80 -19.14
CA ILE A 233 13.07 -1.65 -17.99
C ILE A 233 13.08 -2.97 -17.23
N THR A 234 14.17 -3.73 -17.37
CA THR A 234 14.32 -5.09 -16.82
C THR A 234 15.66 -5.23 -16.08
N GLY A 235 15.74 -6.19 -15.19
CA GLY A 235 16.95 -6.58 -14.46
C GLY A 235 17.31 -8.05 -14.70
N TRP A 236 18.50 -8.45 -14.33
CA TRP A 236 19.02 -9.79 -14.61
C TRP A 236 18.27 -10.92 -13.86
N PHE A 237 17.57 -10.62 -12.77
CA PHE A 237 16.72 -11.59 -12.09
C PHE A 237 15.49 -11.98 -12.93
N ALA A 238 15.15 -11.23 -13.97
CA ALA A 238 14.07 -11.59 -14.88
C ALA A 238 14.39 -12.83 -15.76
N GLU A 239 15.67 -13.27 -15.82
CA GLU A 239 16.09 -14.50 -16.48
C GLU A 239 16.94 -15.41 -15.54
N PHE A 240 16.79 -15.28 -14.22
CA PHE A 240 17.71 -15.88 -13.24
C PHE A 240 17.91 -17.40 -13.44
N ASP A 241 16.82 -18.14 -13.67
CA ASP A 241 16.84 -19.59 -13.82
C ASP A 241 17.44 -20.05 -15.18
N ALA A 242 17.53 -19.14 -16.16
CA ALA A 242 18.01 -19.42 -17.51
C ALA A 242 19.40 -18.80 -17.80
N LEU A 243 20.11 -18.33 -16.76
CA LEU A 243 21.41 -17.63 -16.93
C LEU A 243 22.50 -18.51 -17.59
N ALA A 244 22.42 -19.84 -17.41
CA ALA A 244 23.36 -20.79 -17.99
C ALA A 244 22.95 -21.31 -19.37
N ASP A 245 21.77 -20.96 -19.86
CA ASP A 245 21.26 -21.44 -21.14
C ASP A 245 21.95 -20.75 -22.31
N GLU A 246 21.94 -21.40 -23.48
CA GLU A 246 22.39 -20.81 -24.72
C GLU A 246 21.49 -19.63 -25.09
N ARG A 247 22.09 -18.47 -25.43
CA ARG A 247 21.38 -17.21 -25.66
C ARG A 247 21.38 -16.82 -27.11
N ASP A 248 20.23 -16.35 -27.60
CA ASP A 248 20.17 -15.56 -28.82
C ASP A 248 20.73 -14.14 -28.48
N PRO A 249 21.86 -13.75 -29.09
CA PRO A 249 22.48 -12.44 -28.80
C PRO A 249 21.63 -11.25 -29.27
N THR A 250 20.55 -11.48 -30.04
CA THR A 250 19.67 -10.44 -30.59
C THR A 250 18.42 -10.22 -29.75
N LEU A 251 18.16 -11.08 -28.72
CA LEU A 251 16.97 -11.03 -27.89
C LEU A 251 17.33 -11.04 -26.41
N VAL A 252 16.60 -10.24 -25.63
CA VAL A 252 16.62 -10.31 -24.18
C VAL A 252 15.61 -11.38 -23.73
N ALA A 253 16.09 -12.39 -23.03
CA ALA A 253 15.24 -13.44 -22.49
C ALA A 253 14.48 -12.98 -21.22
N TYR A 254 13.37 -13.63 -20.93
CA TYR A 254 12.57 -13.42 -19.72
C TYR A 254 12.11 -14.76 -19.18
N GLY A 255 12.11 -14.89 -17.86
CA GLY A 255 11.43 -15.97 -17.18
C GLY A 255 9.91 -15.91 -17.35
N PRO A 256 9.17 -16.90 -16.83
CA PRO A 256 7.71 -16.95 -16.92
C PRO A 256 7.04 -15.93 -15.97
N GLY A 257 5.84 -15.47 -16.34
CA GLY A 257 4.94 -14.71 -15.48
C GLY A 257 5.58 -13.52 -14.78
N ALA A 258 5.37 -13.38 -13.49
CA ALA A 258 5.87 -12.26 -12.67
C ALA A 258 7.39 -12.18 -12.57
N THR A 259 8.13 -13.25 -12.89
CA THR A 259 9.59 -13.23 -12.96
C THR A 259 10.09 -12.17 -13.96
N ARG A 260 9.33 -11.88 -15.02
CA ARG A 260 9.61 -10.81 -15.99
C ARG A 260 9.76 -9.43 -15.37
N PHE A 261 9.11 -9.24 -14.24
CA PHE A 261 9.11 -8.00 -13.47
C PHE A 261 10.07 -8.04 -12.27
N ALA A 262 10.86 -9.10 -12.11
CA ALA A 262 11.96 -9.13 -11.15
C ALA A 262 13.02 -8.09 -11.54
N GLY A 263 13.63 -7.51 -10.53
CA GLY A 263 14.67 -6.49 -10.72
C GLY A 263 16.06 -7.08 -10.83
N SER A 264 16.93 -6.61 -9.98
CA SER A 264 18.32 -7.04 -9.87
C SER A 264 18.60 -7.52 -8.44
N THR A 265 19.85 -7.74 -8.09
CA THR A 265 20.28 -8.15 -6.74
C THR A 265 19.69 -7.20 -5.69
N TYR A 266 19.10 -7.79 -4.65
CA TYR A 266 18.45 -7.05 -3.57
C TYR A 266 18.86 -7.65 -2.21
N ASP A 267 18.56 -6.93 -1.11
CA ASP A 267 18.71 -7.45 0.24
C ASP A 267 17.51 -8.34 0.60
N PRO A 268 17.68 -9.68 0.73
CA PRO A 268 16.58 -10.59 1.02
C PRO A 268 16.08 -10.53 2.46
N THR A 269 16.79 -9.85 3.37
CA THR A 269 16.45 -9.75 4.81
C THR A 269 15.01 -9.29 5.03
N SER A 270 14.51 -8.42 4.15
CA SER A 270 13.12 -7.95 4.19
C SER A 270 12.10 -9.07 4.03
N HIS A 271 12.36 -10.06 3.16
CA HIS A 271 11.46 -11.18 2.94
C HIS A 271 11.46 -12.17 4.11
N TYR A 272 12.60 -12.42 4.74
CA TYR A 272 12.70 -13.20 5.97
C TYR A 272 11.87 -12.58 7.09
N ARG A 273 12.06 -11.29 7.32
CA ARG A 273 11.27 -10.53 8.30
C ARG A 273 9.77 -10.62 7.99
N ALA A 274 9.38 -10.37 6.74
CA ALA A 274 8.00 -10.41 6.32
C ALA A 274 7.37 -11.80 6.50
N ALA A 275 8.05 -12.85 6.10
CA ALA A 275 7.57 -14.22 6.26
C ALA A 275 7.28 -14.53 7.74
N ARG A 276 8.20 -14.16 8.66
CA ARG A 276 7.99 -14.40 10.09
C ARG A 276 6.84 -13.55 10.69
N VAL A 277 6.66 -12.32 10.22
CA VAL A 277 5.54 -11.47 10.64
C VAL A 277 4.21 -12.02 10.11
N LEU A 278 4.17 -12.54 8.89
CA LEU A 278 2.97 -13.18 8.33
C LEU A 278 2.57 -14.45 9.11
N ASP A 279 3.55 -15.24 9.56
CA ASP A 279 3.30 -16.37 10.43
C ASP A 279 2.74 -15.91 11.80
N PHE A 280 3.29 -14.84 12.37
CA PHE A 280 2.74 -14.22 13.59
C PHE A 280 1.29 -13.73 13.39
N PHE A 281 0.95 -13.15 12.24
CA PHE A 281 -0.43 -12.74 11.97
C PHE A 281 -1.36 -13.95 11.99
N ALA A 282 -0.94 -15.07 11.40
CA ALA A 282 -1.71 -16.32 11.46
C ALA A 282 -1.81 -16.88 12.90
N GLU A 283 -0.71 -16.88 13.66
CA GLU A 283 -0.66 -17.31 15.06
C GLU A 283 -1.60 -16.48 15.96
N GLN A 284 -1.80 -15.19 15.65
CA GLN A 284 -2.65 -14.25 16.42
C GLN A 284 -4.05 -14.07 15.82
N ASP A 285 -4.43 -14.86 14.82
CA ASP A 285 -5.72 -14.76 14.12
C ASP A 285 -6.00 -13.32 13.59
N LEU A 286 -4.94 -12.64 13.10
CA LEU A 286 -5.04 -11.32 12.50
C LEU A 286 -5.45 -11.41 11.03
N THR A 287 -6.59 -12.02 10.77
CA THR A 287 -7.19 -12.13 9.43
C THR A 287 -7.61 -10.76 8.89
N PRO A 288 -7.79 -10.58 7.55
CA PRO A 288 -8.30 -9.33 6.99
C PRO A 288 -9.62 -8.88 7.62
N ALA A 289 -10.54 -9.80 7.88
CA ALA A 289 -11.81 -9.50 8.55
C ALA A 289 -11.59 -8.98 9.98
N ARG A 290 -10.73 -9.65 10.74
CA ARG A 290 -10.41 -9.26 12.12
C ARG A 290 -9.72 -7.91 12.19
N LEU A 291 -8.76 -7.66 11.29
CA LEU A 291 -8.08 -6.37 11.19
C LEU A 291 -9.06 -5.25 10.82
N ARG A 292 -10.04 -5.54 9.95
CA ARG A 292 -11.12 -4.59 9.63
C ARG A 292 -11.99 -4.25 10.82
N GLU A 293 -12.42 -5.25 11.60
CA GLU A 293 -13.18 -5.03 12.83
C GLU A 293 -12.44 -4.13 13.81
N ILE A 294 -11.15 -4.42 14.05
CA ILE A 294 -10.28 -3.63 14.93
C ILE A 294 -10.17 -2.19 14.40
N SER A 295 -9.92 -2.01 13.12
CA SER A 295 -9.78 -0.69 12.49
C SER A 295 -11.05 0.13 12.60
N LEU A 296 -12.22 -0.44 12.32
CA LEU A 296 -13.52 0.23 12.46
C LEU A 296 -13.80 0.64 13.91
N HIS A 297 -13.50 -0.24 14.87
CA HIS A 297 -13.63 0.06 16.29
C HIS A 297 -12.74 1.23 16.69
N GLN A 298 -11.44 1.15 16.40
CA GLN A 298 -10.46 2.15 16.80
C GLN A 298 -10.71 3.52 16.15
N ASN A 299 -11.05 3.56 14.86
CA ASN A 299 -11.45 4.81 14.19
C ASN A 299 -12.76 5.36 14.78
N GLY A 300 -13.69 4.49 15.21
CA GLY A 300 -14.88 4.88 15.94
C GLY A 300 -14.59 5.54 17.28
N VAL A 301 -13.64 4.99 18.05
CA VAL A 301 -13.19 5.57 19.33
C VAL A 301 -12.56 6.95 19.11
N LEU A 302 -11.66 7.08 18.11
CA LEU A 302 -11.04 8.36 17.76
C LEU A 302 -12.08 9.41 17.36
N ALA A 303 -13.02 9.05 16.47
CA ALA A 303 -14.04 9.96 15.98
C ALA A 303 -14.99 10.42 17.11
N SER A 304 -15.41 9.50 17.97
CA SER A 304 -16.29 9.84 19.11
C SER A 304 -15.57 10.74 20.13
N ALA A 305 -14.32 10.39 20.47
CA ALA A 305 -13.52 11.22 21.36
C ALA A 305 -13.28 12.63 20.80
N PHE A 306 -13.07 12.76 19.47
CA PHE A 306 -12.95 14.05 18.82
C PHE A 306 -14.25 14.87 18.88
N ASP A 307 -15.40 14.26 18.63
CA ASP A 307 -16.68 14.95 18.70
C ASP A 307 -17.00 15.44 20.13
N GLU A 308 -16.60 14.67 21.15
CA GLU A 308 -16.76 15.03 22.57
C GLU A 308 -15.96 16.30 22.94
N LEU A 309 -14.91 16.68 22.20
CA LEU A 309 -14.17 17.91 22.46
C LEU A 309 -14.97 19.17 22.16
N GLY A 310 -15.99 19.10 21.30
CA GLY A 310 -16.82 20.24 20.93
C GLY A 310 -16.05 21.42 20.30
N LEU A 311 -14.95 21.13 19.60
CA LEU A 311 -14.11 22.16 18.97
C LEU A 311 -14.86 22.83 17.81
N PRO A 312 -14.65 24.18 17.59
CA PRO A 312 -15.27 24.87 16.47
C PRO A 312 -14.79 24.33 15.12
N ASP A 313 -15.69 24.07 14.18
CA ASP A 313 -15.37 23.58 12.83
C ASP A 313 -14.33 24.42 12.08
N PRO A 314 -14.25 25.75 12.18
CA PRO A 314 -13.18 26.51 11.56
C PRO A 314 -11.78 26.25 12.13
N VAL A 315 -11.66 25.71 13.35
CA VAL A 315 -10.38 25.35 13.97
C VAL A 315 -9.95 23.97 13.50
N VAL A 316 -10.84 22.98 13.67
CA VAL A 316 -10.63 21.60 13.20
C VAL A 316 -11.97 20.89 13.07
N THR A 317 -12.15 20.16 12.01
CA THR A 317 -13.39 19.41 11.73
C THR A 317 -13.10 18.05 11.14
N ARG A 318 -14.12 17.20 11.01
CA ARG A 318 -14.07 15.92 10.30
C ARG A 318 -15.29 15.76 9.40
N ASP A 319 -15.21 14.84 8.46
CA ASP A 319 -16.38 14.36 7.73
C ASP A 319 -17.28 13.55 8.69
N ARG A 320 -18.51 14.03 8.90
CA ARG A 320 -19.53 13.39 9.75
C ARG A 320 -20.65 12.74 8.92
N ASP A 321 -20.74 13.09 7.63
CA ASP A 321 -21.84 12.68 6.76
C ASP A 321 -21.56 11.31 6.13
N THR A 322 -20.30 10.99 5.89
CA THR A 322 -19.89 9.72 5.31
C THR A 322 -19.90 8.60 6.35
N PRO A 323 -20.57 7.45 6.07
CA PRO A 323 -20.53 6.27 6.94
C PRO A 323 -19.11 5.77 7.20
N ARG A 324 -18.86 5.26 8.44
CA ARG A 324 -17.50 4.80 8.84
C ARG A 324 -16.94 3.70 7.95
N GLU A 325 -17.80 2.86 7.43
CA GLU A 325 -17.44 1.74 6.56
C GLU A 325 -16.85 2.20 5.21
N ARG A 326 -17.03 3.48 4.87
CA ARG A 326 -16.47 4.12 3.67
C ARG A 326 -15.07 4.69 3.90
N PHE A 327 -14.54 4.59 5.11
CA PHE A 327 -13.16 4.96 5.44
C PHE A 327 -12.30 3.71 5.70
N ALA A 328 -11.02 3.82 5.40
CA ALA A 328 -10.05 2.77 5.65
C ALA A 328 -9.44 2.89 7.06
N GLY A 329 -8.13 3.00 7.19
CA GLY A 329 -7.40 2.73 8.43
C GLY A 329 -7.05 3.95 9.30
N PHE A 330 -7.58 5.15 9.03
CA PHE A 330 -7.26 6.32 9.84
C PHE A 330 -8.37 7.37 9.86
N LEU A 331 -8.42 8.14 10.94
CA LEU A 331 -9.25 9.33 11.04
C LEU A 331 -8.49 10.53 10.43
N SER A 332 -9.10 11.20 9.45
CA SER A 332 -8.61 12.45 8.87
C SER A 332 -9.40 13.62 9.43
N LEU A 333 -8.72 14.54 10.09
CA LEU A 333 -9.26 15.81 10.55
C LEU A 333 -8.80 16.93 9.61
N VAL A 334 -9.66 17.88 9.32
CA VAL A 334 -9.36 19.03 8.45
C VAL A 334 -9.12 20.26 9.29
N SER A 335 -7.98 20.90 9.13
CA SER A 335 -7.63 22.14 9.82
C SER A 335 -6.65 22.98 9.00
N PRO A 336 -6.81 24.31 8.92
CA PRO A 336 -5.79 25.18 8.35
C PRO A 336 -4.48 25.15 9.15
N ARG A 337 -4.51 24.67 10.40
CA ARG A 337 -3.37 24.50 11.32
C ARG A 337 -2.86 23.07 11.44
N ALA A 338 -3.21 22.17 10.49
CA ALA A 338 -2.89 20.73 10.59
C ALA A 338 -1.39 20.46 10.85
N GLN A 339 -0.50 21.14 10.15
CA GLN A 339 0.95 21.03 10.33
C GLN A 339 1.41 21.51 11.72
N GLU A 340 0.84 22.61 12.22
CA GLU A 340 1.13 23.14 13.54
C GLU A 340 0.68 22.15 14.62
N PHE A 341 -0.56 21.64 14.52
CA PHE A 341 -1.08 20.64 15.44
C PHE A 341 -0.21 19.38 15.45
N GLN A 342 0.15 18.87 14.28
CA GLN A 342 1.02 17.69 14.17
C GLN A 342 2.36 17.91 14.92
N ARG A 343 2.99 19.07 14.73
CA ARG A 343 4.26 19.39 15.40
C ARG A 343 4.10 19.49 16.92
N VAL A 344 3.04 20.15 17.42
CA VAL A 344 2.79 20.32 18.86
C VAL A 344 2.39 18.98 19.50
N LEU A 345 1.57 18.17 18.83
CA LEU A 345 1.23 16.81 19.27
C LEU A 345 2.52 15.96 19.45
N ALA A 346 3.43 16.02 18.47
CA ALA A 346 4.70 15.29 18.57
C ALA A 346 5.54 15.73 19.79
N GLN A 347 5.59 17.02 20.09
CA GLN A 347 6.24 17.56 21.30
C GLN A 347 5.61 17.06 22.60
N ARG A 348 4.32 16.75 22.56
CA ARG A 348 3.54 16.19 23.67
C ARG A 348 3.52 14.66 23.69
N GLY A 349 4.32 14.00 22.83
CA GLY A 349 4.43 12.54 22.77
C GLY A 349 3.36 11.83 21.96
N VAL A 350 2.50 12.56 21.23
CA VAL A 350 1.50 11.98 20.31
C VAL A 350 2.02 12.04 18.89
N LEU A 351 2.39 10.88 18.34
CA LEU A 351 2.91 10.80 16.98
C LEU A 351 1.74 10.66 15.98
N THR A 352 1.58 11.68 15.16
CA THR A 352 0.58 11.77 14.09
C THR A 352 1.26 12.21 12.80
N ASP A 353 0.51 12.36 11.75
CA ASP A 353 0.98 12.80 10.43
C ASP A 353 0.05 13.90 9.90
N SER A 354 0.56 14.75 9.00
CA SER A 354 -0.25 15.76 8.32
C SER A 354 0.09 15.86 6.84
N ARG A 355 -0.92 16.13 6.01
CA ARG A 355 -0.77 16.42 4.58
C ARG A 355 -1.71 17.57 4.21
N GLY A 356 -1.13 18.68 3.72
CA GLY A 356 -1.91 19.88 3.45
C GLY A 356 -2.70 20.30 4.68
N VAL A 357 -4.02 20.33 4.56
CA VAL A 357 -4.97 20.65 5.65
C VAL A 357 -5.41 19.44 6.46
N HIS A 358 -4.96 18.24 6.11
CA HIS A 358 -5.36 16.99 6.76
C HIS A 358 -4.40 16.64 7.89
N LEU A 359 -4.91 16.57 9.13
CA LEU A 359 -4.24 15.99 10.29
C LEU A 359 -4.77 14.56 10.47
N ARG A 360 -3.88 13.57 10.44
CA ARG A 360 -4.27 12.16 10.33
C ARG A 360 -3.87 11.38 11.57
N PHE A 361 -4.84 10.66 12.15
CA PHE A 361 -4.67 9.77 13.29
C PHE A 361 -4.88 8.34 12.84
N GLY A 362 -3.81 7.60 12.62
CA GLY A 362 -3.84 6.20 12.20
C GLY A 362 -3.55 5.26 13.37
N PRO A 363 -4.56 4.60 13.92
CA PRO A 363 -4.35 3.61 14.96
C PRO A 363 -3.71 2.33 14.40
N ALA A 364 -3.32 1.44 15.30
CA ALA A 364 -2.79 0.12 14.97
C ALA A 364 -3.35 -0.92 15.97
N PRO A 365 -3.43 -2.21 15.58
CA PRO A 365 -4.12 -3.24 16.37
C PRO A 365 -3.61 -3.42 17.80
N TYR A 366 -2.37 -3.02 18.08
CA TYR A 366 -1.76 -3.09 19.41
C TYR A 366 -2.11 -1.91 20.33
N LEU A 367 -2.84 -0.88 19.86
CA LEU A 367 -3.23 0.27 20.68
C LEU A 367 -4.56 0.00 21.38
N ARG A 368 -4.64 0.46 22.64
CA ARG A 368 -5.84 0.37 23.48
C ARG A 368 -6.70 1.64 23.34
N ASP A 369 -7.95 1.54 23.68
CA ASP A 369 -8.93 2.64 23.61
C ASP A 369 -8.54 3.83 24.50
N ASP A 370 -7.92 3.58 25.66
CA ASP A 370 -7.43 4.65 26.55
C ASP A 370 -6.29 5.47 25.90
N GLN A 371 -5.39 4.82 25.13
CA GLN A 371 -4.35 5.49 24.36
C GLN A 371 -4.94 6.35 23.23
N LEU A 372 -5.97 5.85 22.54
CA LEU A 372 -6.65 6.58 21.46
C LEU A 372 -7.36 7.84 22.02
N ARG A 373 -8.09 7.70 23.14
CA ARG A 373 -8.75 8.82 23.81
C ARG A 373 -7.74 9.83 24.34
N ALA A 374 -6.64 9.37 24.94
CA ALA A 374 -5.56 10.24 25.44
C ALA A 374 -4.95 11.08 24.29
N ALA A 375 -4.70 10.47 23.13
CA ALA A 375 -4.16 11.19 21.98
C ALA A 375 -5.09 12.32 21.49
N ILE A 376 -6.41 12.07 21.44
CA ILE A 376 -7.40 13.09 21.08
C ILE A 376 -7.54 14.15 22.20
N GLY A 377 -7.45 13.74 23.48
CA GLY A 377 -7.44 14.69 24.60
C GLY A 377 -6.32 15.73 24.48
N VAL A 378 -5.10 15.30 24.11
CA VAL A 378 -3.98 16.25 23.89
C VAL A 378 -4.29 17.21 22.72
N LEU A 379 -5.00 16.76 21.65
CA LEU A 379 -5.46 17.68 20.61
C LEU A 379 -6.43 18.72 21.16
N GLY A 380 -7.37 18.33 22.04
CA GLY A 380 -8.30 19.26 22.68
C GLY A 380 -7.57 20.37 23.46
N GLU A 381 -6.53 20.00 24.22
CA GLU A 381 -5.73 20.98 24.99
C GLU A 381 -4.98 22.02 24.15
N ILE A 382 -4.58 21.65 22.92
CA ILE A 382 -3.79 22.54 22.05
C ILE A 382 -4.61 23.28 20.99
N ALA A 383 -5.86 22.88 20.80
CA ALA A 383 -6.76 23.47 19.80
C ALA A 383 -7.60 24.63 20.36
N THR A 384 -7.65 24.73 21.68
CA THR A 384 -8.24 25.86 22.41
C THR A 384 -7.23 27.00 22.50
#